data_5dff59f6ac529f2daa5833488ffbae14
#
_entry.id   5dff59f6ac529f2daa5833488ffbae14
#
_cell.length_a   1.000
_cell.length_b   1.000
_cell.length_c   1.000
_cell.angle_alpha   90.00
_cell.angle_beta   90.00
_cell.angle_gamma   90.00
#
_symmetry.space_group_name_H-M   'P 1'
#
loop_
_entity.id
_entity.type
_entity.pdbx_description
1 polymer ?
#
loop_
_entity_poly.entity_id
_entity_poly.type
_entity_poly.pdbx_seq_one_letter_code
_entity_poly.pdbx_strand_id
1 'polypeptide(L)'
;MQQEVKKIFYLESLRGLAALSVAFYHFDIGSLLTNNAFVKNSWLMVDFFFVLSGFVIALNFQSKIYNFTDVINFQARRFFRLYPLHFLMLLIYLCLELGKYFVQEQYGMVANNPAFSINNADSFIQNLFLVQVISQEYLTWNGASWSISAEFVA
;
A
#
# COMPACT_ATOMS: atom_id res chain seq x y z
N MET A 1 -28.08 -22.50 -5.02
CA MET A 1 -28.32 -21.27 -5.78
C MET A 1 -27.14 -20.35 -5.50
N GLN A 2 -26.15 -20.27 -6.40
CA GLN A 2 -25.01 -19.35 -6.25
C GLN A 2 -25.55 -17.93 -6.48
N GLN A 3 -25.60 -17.12 -5.43
CA GLN A 3 -25.77 -15.69 -5.60
C GLN A 3 -24.50 -15.16 -6.28
N GLU A 4 -24.63 -14.81 -7.56
CA GLU A 4 -23.60 -14.07 -8.27
C GLU A 4 -23.33 -12.77 -7.50
N VAL A 5 -22.07 -12.59 -7.14
CA VAL A 5 -21.58 -11.34 -6.56
C VAL A 5 -21.79 -10.26 -7.63
N LYS A 6 -22.83 -9.45 -7.48
CA LYS A 6 -23.05 -8.31 -8.37
C LYS A 6 -21.83 -7.41 -8.28
N LYS A 7 -20.97 -7.46 -9.29
CA LYS A 7 -19.90 -6.47 -9.44
C LYS A 7 -20.54 -5.11 -9.61
N ILE A 8 -20.33 -4.25 -8.64
CA ILE A 8 -20.80 -2.87 -8.73
C ILE A 8 -19.74 -2.08 -9.48
N PHE A 9 -19.82 -2.07 -10.80
CA PHE A 9 -18.84 -1.41 -11.69
C PHE A 9 -18.56 0.04 -11.32
N TYR A 10 -19.57 0.76 -10.81
CA TYR A 10 -19.40 2.15 -10.35
C TYR A 10 -18.40 2.27 -9.18
N LEU A 11 -18.39 1.32 -8.26
CA LEU A 11 -17.44 1.34 -7.14
C LEU A 11 -16.00 1.04 -7.60
N GLU A 12 -15.84 0.15 -8.59
CA GLU A 12 -14.52 -0.12 -9.18
C GLU A 12 -14.00 1.10 -9.95
N SER A 13 -14.86 1.81 -10.68
CA SER A 13 -14.48 3.05 -11.36
C SER A 13 -14.07 4.15 -10.39
N LEU A 14 -14.80 4.32 -9.28
CA LEU A 14 -14.46 5.28 -8.23
C LEU A 14 -13.12 4.93 -7.58
N ARG A 15 -12.84 3.65 -7.35
CA ARG A 15 -11.51 3.21 -6.86
C ARG A 15 -10.40 3.56 -7.84
N GLY A 16 -10.64 3.37 -9.13
CA GLY A 16 -9.68 3.73 -10.17
C GLY A 16 -9.36 5.23 -10.19
N LEU A 17 -10.38 6.08 -10.10
CA LEU A 17 -10.21 7.54 -10.04
C LEU A 17 -9.49 7.98 -8.78
N ALA A 18 -9.83 7.41 -7.63
CA ALA A 18 -9.17 7.69 -6.37
C ALA A 18 -7.69 7.27 -6.40
N ALA A 19 -7.38 6.08 -6.94
CA ALA A 19 -6.01 5.61 -7.11
C ALA A 19 -5.18 6.53 -8.00
N LEU A 20 -5.76 6.99 -9.11
CA LEU A 20 -5.12 7.93 -10.02
C LEU A 20 -4.83 9.27 -9.32
N SER A 21 -5.77 9.77 -8.52
CA SER A 21 -5.60 11.00 -7.75
C SER A 21 -4.45 10.90 -6.74
N VAL A 22 -4.34 9.77 -6.02
CA VAL A 22 -3.23 9.49 -5.10
C VAL A 22 -1.91 9.37 -5.85
N ALA A 23 -1.90 8.74 -7.04
CA ALA A 23 -0.70 8.66 -7.87
C ALA A 23 -0.21 10.05 -8.28
N PHE A 24 -1.09 10.95 -8.70
CA PHE A 24 -0.73 12.35 -9.00
C PHE A 24 -0.24 13.13 -7.77
N TYR A 25 -0.79 12.85 -6.59
CA TYR A 25 -0.31 13.44 -5.33
C TYR A 25 1.15 13.08 -5.04
N HIS A 26 1.55 11.84 -5.29
CA HIS A 26 2.93 11.39 -5.09
C HIS A 26 3.87 11.75 -6.23
N PHE A 27 3.34 12.13 -7.39
CA PHE A 27 4.10 12.47 -8.59
C PHE A 27 4.17 13.97 -8.81
N ASP A 28 4.80 14.70 -7.87
CA ASP A 28 4.93 16.15 -7.93
C ASP A 28 6.03 16.57 -8.92
N ILE A 29 5.61 16.79 -10.17
CA ILE A 29 6.47 17.32 -11.25
C ILE A 29 6.31 18.85 -11.44
N GLY A 30 5.68 19.54 -10.49
CA GLY A 30 5.48 20.99 -10.56
C GLY A 30 4.60 21.46 -11.72
N SER A 31 3.79 20.59 -12.32
CA SER A 31 2.90 20.92 -13.45
C SER A 31 1.58 21.50 -12.97
N LEU A 32 0.84 22.15 -13.87
CA LEU A 32 -0.52 22.62 -13.59
C LEU A 32 -1.47 21.48 -13.18
N LEU A 33 -1.20 20.27 -13.64
CA LEU A 33 -1.98 19.07 -13.28
C LEU A 33 -1.74 18.62 -11.84
N THR A 34 -0.54 18.80 -11.31
CA THR A 34 -0.18 18.38 -9.95
C THR A 34 -0.33 19.51 -8.93
N ASN A 35 -0.22 20.78 -9.36
CA ASN A 35 -0.23 21.94 -8.47
C ASN A 35 -1.63 22.57 -8.30
N ASN A 36 -2.67 21.75 -8.18
CA ASN A 36 -4.03 22.21 -7.91
C ASN A 36 -4.54 21.72 -6.54
N ALA A 37 -5.56 22.40 -5.99
CA ALA A 37 -6.10 22.08 -4.67
C ALA A 37 -6.66 20.66 -4.57
N PHE A 38 -7.20 20.11 -5.65
CA PHE A 38 -7.74 18.74 -5.65
C PHE A 38 -6.62 17.73 -5.46
N VAL A 39 -5.54 17.80 -6.25
CA VAL A 39 -4.41 16.88 -6.14
C VAL A 39 -3.70 17.04 -4.79
N LYS A 40 -3.51 18.25 -4.30
CA LYS A 40 -2.89 18.49 -2.98
C LYS A 40 -3.65 17.87 -1.80
N ASN A 41 -4.97 17.71 -1.94
CA ASN A 41 -5.80 17.05 -0.93
C ASN A 41 -6.11 15.59 -1.25
N SER A 42 -5.49 15.00 -2.27
CA SER A 42 -5.77 13.61 -2.68
C SER A 42 -5.30 12.56 -1.68
N TRP A 43 -4.56 12.94 -0.63
CA TRP A 43 -4.30 12.07 0.52
C TRP A 43 -5.61 11.59 1.19
N LEU A 44 -6.69 12.38 1.16
CA LEU A 44 -8.02 11.99 1.62
C LEU A 44 -8.62 10.81 0.83
N MET A 45 -8.14 10.57 -0.39
CA MET A 45 -8.59 9.42 -1.18
C MET A 45 -8.17 8.07 -0.57
N VAL A 46 -7.17 8.06 0.31
CA VAL A 46 -6.79 6.85 1.06
C VAL A 46 -7.89 6.50 2.08
N ASP A 47 -8.43 7.48 2.79
CA ASP A 47 -9.55 7.28 3.70
C ASP A 47 -10.80 6.79 2.94
N PHE A 48 -11.03 7.37 1.76
CA PHE A 48 -12.09 6.90 0.87
C PHE A 48 -11.89 5.43 0.47
N PHE A 49 -10.65 4.99 0.20
CA PHE A 49 -10.36 3.57 -0.06
C PHE A 49 -10.72 2.68 1.12
N PHE A 50 -10.41 3.09 2.35
CA PHE A 50 -10.75 2.29 3.54
C PHE A 50 -12.26 2.16 3.73
N VAL A 51 -12.99 3.27 3.60
CA VAL A 51 -14.46 3.26 3.68
C VAL A 51 -15.06 2.37 2.59
N LEU A 52 -14.58 2.50 1.36
CA LEU A 52 -15.08 1.72 0.22
C LEU A 52 -14.73 0.23 0.36
N SER A 53 -13.54 -0.08 0.86
CA SER A 53 -13.13 -1.47 1.14
C SER A 53 -14.02 -2.10 2.20
N GLY A 54 -14.22 -1.42 3.32
CA GLY A 54 -15.14 -1.86 4.38
C GLY A 54 -16.57 -2.06 3.88
N PHE A 55 -17.10 -1.14 3.08
CA PHE A 55 -18.42 -1.24 2.48
C PHE A 55 -18.56 -2.46 1.57
N VAL A 56 -17.59 -2.68 0.68
CA VAL A 56 -17.61 -3.84 -0.24
C VAL A 56 -17.48 -5.16 0.54
N ILE A 57 -16.68 -5.18 1.59
CA ILE A 57 -16.55 -6.34 2.48
C ILE A 57 -17.88 -6.62 3.16
N ALA A 58 -18.53 -5.61 3.76
CA ALA A 58 -19.81 -5.76 4.42
C ALA A 58 -20.86 -6.31 3.46
N LEU A 59 -21.01 -5.74 2.26
CA LEU A 59 -21.98 -6.19 1.26
C LEU A 59 -21.77 -7.64 0.80
N ASN A 60 -20.52 -8.05 0.64
CA ASN A 60 -20.22 -9.35 0.03
C ASN A 60 -20.08 -10.49 1.05
N PHE A 61 -19.77 -10.17 2.30
CA PHE A 61 -19.38 -11.17 3.30
C PHE A 61 -20.26 -11.20 4.55
N GLN A 62 -21.10 -10.19 4.80
CA GLN A 62 -21.99 -10.15 5.97
C GLN A 62 -22.84 -11.42 6.13
N SER A 63 -23.23 -12.07 5.01
CA SER A 63 -24.02 -13.30 5.00
C SER A 63 -23.20 -14.57 4.71
N LYS A 64 -21.87 -14.51 4.69
CA LYS A 64 -21.00 -15.63 4.27
C LYS A 64 -19.96 -16.01 5.31
N ILE A 65 -19.80 -15.22 6.36
CA ILE A 65 -18.86 -15.50 7.45
C ILE A 65 -19.67 -16.02 8.64
N TYR A 66 -19.66 -17.34 8.80
CA TYR A 66 -20.34 -18.02 9.91
C TYR A 66 -19.39 -18.66 10.88
N ASN A 67 -18.15 -19.00 10.43
CA ASN A 67 -17.17 -19.73 11.20
C ASN A 67 -15.79 -19.05 11.10
N PHE A 68 -14.93 -19.36 12.07
CA PHE A 68 -13.53 -18.86 12.08
C PHE A 68 -12.76 -19.27 10.82
N THR A 69 -13.03 -20.45 10.26
CA THR A 69 -12.44 -20.88 9.00
C THR A 69 -12.78 -19.97 7.83
N ASP A 70 -14.00 -19.40 7.80
CA ASP A 70 -14.41 -18.44 6.76
C ASP A 70 -13.63 -17.14 6.86
N VAL A 71 -13.34 -16.69 8.08
CA VAL A 71 -12.48 -15.52 8.34
C VAL A 71 -11.07 -15.75 7.83
N ILE A 72 -10.46 -16.90 8.16
CA ILE A 72 -9.12 -17.25 7.67
C ILE A 72 -9.08 -17.31 6.14
N ASN A 73 -10.04 -17.95 5.52
CA ASN A 73 -10.13 -18.05 4.06
C ASN A 73 -10.34 -16.68 3.40
N PHE A 74 -11.05 -15.79 4.05
CA PHE A 74 -11.23 -14.42 3.59
C PHE A 74 -9.92 -13.64 3.66
N GLN A 75 -9.23 -13.67 4.81
CA GLN A 75 -7.94 -13.00 4.99
C GLN A 75 -6.86 -13.57 4.07
N ALA A 76 -6.82 -14.88 3.87
CA ALA A 76 -5.90 -15.51 2.94
C ALA A 76 -6.10 -14.99 1.50
N ARG A 77 -7.35 -14.89 1.03
CA ARG A 77 -7.64 -14.32 -0.31
C ARG A 77 -7.21 -12.86 -0.44
N ARG A 78 -7.40 -12.04 0.61
CA ARG A 78 -6.90 -10.66 0.64
C ARG A 78 -5.39 -10.62 0.58
N PHE A 79 -4.73 -11.43 1.40
CA PHE A 79 -3.27 -11.54 1.42
C PHE A 79 -2.70 -11.88 0.04
N PHE A 80 -3.14 -12.97 -0.57
CA PHE A 80 -2.66 -13.36 -1.90
C PHE A 80 -2.98 -12.37 -3.02
N ARG A 81 -3.92 -11.47 -2.82
CA ARG A 81 -4.24 -10.40 -3.76
C ARG A 81 -3.29 -9.20 -3.63
N LEU A 82 -2.91 -8.82 -2.42
CA LEU A 82 -2.15 -7.60 -2.14
C LEU A 82 -0.65 -7.86 -1.99
N TYR A 83 -0.29 -8.98 -1.36
CA TYR A 83 1.07 -9.30 -0.98
C TYR A 83 2.05 -9.46 -2.15
N PRO A 84 1.71 -10.08 -3.29
CA PRO A 84 2.67 -10.28 -4.39
C PRO A 84 3.22 -8.97 -4.93
N LEU A 85 2.36 -7.95 -5.11
CA LEU A 85 2.80 -6.63 -5.56
C LEU A 85 3.61 -5.90 -4.49
N HIS A 86 3.16 -5.96 -3.23
CA HIS A 86 3.89 -5.39 -2.11
C HIS A 86 5.29 -5.99 -1.99
N PHE A 87 5.41 -7.31 -2.03
CA PHE A 87 6.68 -8.02 -1.96
C PHE A 87 7.61 -7.68 -3.12
N LEU A 88 7.09 -7.62 -4.35
CA LEU A 88 7.86 -7.20 -5.52
C LEU A 88 8.44 -5.79 -5.32
N MET A 89 7.62 -4.84 -4.87
CA MET A 89 8.09 -3.48 -4.62
C MET A 89 9.12 -3.43 -3.50
N LEU A 90 8.94 -4.22 -2.44
CA LEU A 90 9.92 -4.32 -1.34
C LEU A 90 11.27 -4.83 -1.85
N LEU A 91 11.29 -5.81 -2.74
CA LEU A 91 12.52 -6.30 -3.40
C LEU A 91 13.16 -5.22 -4.28
N ILE A 92 12.37 -4.45 -5.03
CA ILE A 92 12.90 -3.34 -5.83
C ILE A 92 13.58 -2.30 -4.92
N TYR A 93 12.95 -1.91 -3.84
CA TYR A 93 13.56 -0.98 -2.87
C TYR A 93 14.82 -1.55 -2.21
N LEU A 94 14.84 -2.85 -1.92
CA LEU A 94 16.05 -3.53 -1.43
C LEU A 94 17.19 -3.46 -2.45
N CYS A 95 16.91 -3.71 -3.73
CA CYS A 95 17.90 -3.56 -4.79
C CYS A 95 18.43 -2.12 -4.91
N LEU A 96 17.56 -1.12 -4.74
CA LEU A 96 17.98 0.29 -4.73
C LEU A 96 18.87 0.61 -3.53
N GLU A 97 18.56 0.11 -2.33
CA GLU A 97 19.41 0.31 -1.14
C GLU A 97 20.76 -0.38 -1.29
N LEU A 98 20.81 -1.59 -1.83
CA LEU A 98 22.04 -2.29 -2.17
C LEU A 98 22.87 -1.52 -3.21
N GLY A 99 22.21 -0.95 -4.22
CA GLY A 99 22.86 -0.10 -5.22
C GLY A 99 23.46 1.17 -4.59
N LYS A 100 22.74 1.85 -3.69
CA LYS A 100 23.23 2.99 -2.92
C LYS A 100 24.45 2.59 -2.09
N TYR A 101 24.37 1.46 -1.39
CA TYR A 101 25.49 0.94 -0.59
C TYR A 101 26.74 0.70 -1.44
N PHE A 102 26.58 0.06 -2.60
CA PHE A 102 27.67 -0.19 -3.52
C PHE A 102 28.33 1.12 -4.02
N VAL A 103 27.53 2.11 -4.42
CA VAL A 103 28.04 3.42 -4.87
C VAL A 103 28.75 4.16 -3.73
N GLN A 104 28.22 4.09 -2.52
CA GLN A 104 28.82 4.70 -1.33
C GLN A 104 30.20 4.09 -1.03
N GLU A 105 30.31 2.76 -1.06
CA GLU A 105 31.59 2.06 -0.78
C GLU A 105 32.63 2.24 -1.88
N GLN A 106 32.23 2.20 -3.15
CA GLN A 106 33.18 2.24 -4.27
C GLN A 106 33.61 3.65 -4.65
N TYR A 107 32.72 4.62 -4.55
CA TYR A 107 32.94 5.98 -5.05
C TYR A 107 32.93 7.06 -3.94
N GLY A 108 32.66 6.69 -2.70
CA GLY A 108 32.53 7.65 -1.60
C GLY A 108 31.36 8.63 -1.74
N MET A 109 30.45 8.38 -2.69
CA MET A 109 29.28 9.24 -2.91
C MET A 109 28.15 8.85 -1.98
N VAL A 110 27.75 9.75 -1.09
CA VAL A 110 26.66 9.54 -0.17
C VAL A 110 25.42 10.27 -0.71
N ALA A 111 24.30 9.55 -0.86
CA ALA A 111 23.00 10.15 -1.17
C ALA A 111 22.51 11.02 0.01
N ASN A 112 21.39 11.72 -0.16
CA ASN A 112 20.79 12.55 0.91
C ASN A 112 20.65 11.78 2.24
N ASN A 113 20.38 10.48 2.16
CA ASN A 113 20.40 9.56 3.30
C ASN A 113 21.40 8.44 3.01
N PRO A 114 22.34 8.11 3.93
CA PRO A 114 23.23 6.97 3.78
C PRO A 114 22.44 5.67 3.54
N ALA A 115 23.06 4.73 2.84
CA ALA A 115 22.45 3.43 2.60
C ALA A 115 22.06 2.76 3.93
N PHE A 116 20.89 2.16 3.96
CA PHE A 116 20.30 1.47 5.13
C PHE A 116 20.11 2.31 6.40
N SER A 117 20.25 3.64 6.35
CA SER A 117 20.06 4.50 7.52
C SER A 117 18.60 4.61 7.95
N ILE A 118 17.68 4.77 7.00
CA ILE A 118 16.23 4.80 7.22
C ILE A 118 15.62 3.42 6.93
N ASN A 119 16.00 2.84 5.79
CA ASN A 119 15.55 1.53 5.35
C ASN A 119 16.47 0.44 5.93
N ASN A 120 16.37 0.18 7.21
CA ASN A 120 17.20 -0.79 7.93
C ASN A 120 16.59 -2.20 7.92
N ALA A 121 17.30 -3.20 8.47
CA ALA A 121 16.87 -4.58 8.49
C ALA A 121 15.59 -4.80 9.33
N ASP A 122 15.46 -4.10 10.46
CA ASP A 122 14.27 -4.22 11.33
C ASP A 122 13.01 -3.72 10.61
N SER A 123 13.11 -2.55 9.97
CA SER A 123 12.02 -2.00 9.18
C SER A 123 11.71 -2.87 7.94
N PHE A 124 12.72 -3.56 7.36
CA PHE A 124 12.48 -4.52 6.28
C PHE A 124 11.61 -5.68 6.74
N ILE A 125 11.95 -6.29 7.88
CA ILE A 125 11.18 -7.41 8.45
C ILE A 125 9.73 -6.97 8.77
N GLN A 126 9.55 -5.77 9.33
CA GLN A 126 8.21 -5.24 9.61
C GLN A 126 7.39 -5.03 8.34
N ASN A 127 7.99 -4.51 7.27
CA ASN A 127 7.34 -4.39 5.96
C ASN A 127 7.05 -5.76 5.34
N LEU A 128 7.96 -6.74 5.49
CA LEU A 128 7.78 -8.10 4.99
C LEU A 128 6.53 -8.78 5.58
N PHE A 129 6.24 -8.54 6.87
CA PHE A 129 5.08 -9.09 7.56
C PHE A 129 3.84 -8.17 7.56
N LEU A 130 3.88 -7.05 6.86
CA LEU A 130 2.79 -6.06 6.80
C LEU A 130 2.37 -5.51 8.18
N VAL A 131 3.30 -5.42 9.13
CA VAL A 131 3.05 -4.88 10.49
C VAL A 131 3.59 -3.46 10.68
N GLN A 132 4.12 -2.85 9.64
CA GLN A 132 4.75 -1.53 9.70
C GLN A 132 3.80 -0.42 10.21
N VAL A 133 2.50 -0.51 9.96
CA VAL A 133 1.53 0.49 10.44
C VAL A 133 1.43 0.53 11.96
N ILE A 134 1.74 -0.58 12.65
CA ILE A 134 1.67 -0.68 14.12
C ILE A 134 3.03 -0.38 14.76
N SER A 135 4.12 -0.77 14.08
CA SER A 135 5.44 -0.86 14.69
C SER A 135 6.39 0.25 14.28
N GLN A 136 6.06 1.06 13.28
CA GLN A 136 6.94 2.12 12.76
C GLN A 136 6.38 3.51 13.05
N GLU A 137 7.25 4.40 13.51
CA GLU A 137 6.94 5.83 13.67
C GLU A 137 7.08 6.60 12.35
N TYR A 138 7.89 6.08 11.40
CA TYR A 138 8.18 6.73 10.13
C TYR A 138 7.95 5.78 8.96
N LEU A 139 7.57 6.35 7.81
CA LEU A 139 7.43 5.59 6.57
C LEU A 139 8.81 5.15 6.07
N THR A 140 9.01 3.86 5.93
CA THR A 140 10.26 3.24 5.46
C THR A 140 10.02 2.43 4.19
N TRP A 141 11.08 2.11 3.47
CA TRP A 141 11.06 1.32 2.24
C TRP A 141 10.10 1.91 1.21
N ASN A 142 8.96 1.27 0.99
CA ASN A 142 7.88 1.81 0.16
C ASN A 142 6.88 2.55 1.04
N GLY A 143 7.03 3.87 1.21
CA GLY A 143 6.16 4.67 2.05
C GLY A 143 4.67 4.52 1.73
N ALA A 144 4.28 4.33 0.45
CA ALA A 144 2.88 4.15 0.07
C ALA A 144 2.27 2.82 0.58
N SER A 145 3.10 1.84 0.97
CA SER A 145 2.63 0.53 1.44
C SER A 145 2.03 0.54 2.85
N TRP A 146 2.11 1.65 3.58
CA TRP A 146 1.47 1.77 4.89
C TRP A 146 -0.04 1.49 4.82
N SER A 147 -0.69 1.93 3.74
CA SER A 147 -2.12 1.72 3.52
C SER A 147 -2.47 0.24 3.31
N ILE A 148 -1.57 -0.53 2.67
CA ILE A 148 -1.73 -1.99 2.51
C ILE A 148 -1.65 -2.68 3.88
N SER A 149 -0.68 -2.29 4.71
CA SER A 149 -0.55 -2.78 6.08
C SER A 149 -1.79 -2.43 6.91
N ALA A 150 -2.26 -1.19 6.86
CA ALA A 150 -3.47 -0.76 7.56
C ALA A 150 -4.71 -1.53 7.11
N GLU A 151 -4.89 -1.74 5.80
CA GLU A 151 -6.00 -2.53 5.25
C GLU A 151 -5.92 -4.01 5.65
N PHE A 152 -4.72 -4.54 5.87
CA PHE A 152 -4.53 -5.93 6.27
C PHE A 152 -4.81 -6.15 7.76
N VAL A 153 -4.45 -5.18 8.60
CA VAL A 153 -4.62 -5.24 10.06
C VAL A 153 -6.06 -4.92 10.49
N ALA A 154 -6.78 -4.05 9.75
CA ALA A 154 -8.17 -3.66 10.01
C ALA A 154 -9.16 -4.77 9.65
#